data_5fca28fdf4db6ab45d4136be0d755a5b
#
_entry.id   5fca28fdf4db6ab45d4136be0d755a5b
#
_cell.length_a   1.000
_cell.length_b   1.000
_cell.length_c   1.000
_cell.angle_alpha   90.00
_cell.angle_beta   90.00
_cell.angle_gamma   90.00
#
_symmetry.space_group_name_H-M   'P 1'
#
loop_
_entity.id
_entity.type
_entity.pdbx_description
1 polymer ?
#
loop_
_entity_poly.entity_id
_entity_poly.type
_entity_poly.pdbx_seq_one_letter_code
_entity_poly.pdbx_strand_id
1 'polypeptide(L)'
;MNKKIKNNKNMNSPVVGIDIGEEKSVVTYLSPEGEVKENFEFDMSTDGYSEFASNILRETRIAFEASGSAYVVNSTLRKLGYSDITVAHPKELSWIVKSKKKNDKVDSLKLAKLHLVGMLPESHLLSEDERIFRDLIIQRMKLSSEISSLKNSII
;
A
#
# COMPACT_ATOMS: atom_id res chain seq x y z
N MET A 1 7.27 15.61 -21.71
CA MET A 1 6.66 15.02 -20.50
C MET A 1 5.26 14.51 -20.85
N ASN A 2 5.13 13.26 -21.25
CA ASN A 2 3.81 12.67 -21.56
C ASN A 2 3.25 12.02 -20.31
N LYS A 3 2.36 12.73 -19.58
CA LYS A 3 1.42 12.07 -18.66
C LYS A 3 0.51 11.19 -19.53
N LYS A 4 0.77 9.88 -19.56
CA LYS A 4 -0.21 8.92 -20.06
C LYS A 4 -1.47 9.07 -19.21
N ILE A 5 -2.52 9.61 -19.84
CA ILE A 5 -3.87 9.57 -19.31
C ILE A 5 -4.21 8.08 -19.16
N LYS A 6 -4.16 7.57 -17.93
CA LYS A 6 -4.59 6.20 -17.64
C LYS A 6 -6.06 6.11 -18.03
N ASN A 7 -6.35 5.21 -18.95
CA ASN A 7 -7.67 4.97 -19.49
C ASN A 7 -8.73 4.83 -18.41
N ASN A 8 -9.80 5.58 -18.56
CA ASN A 8 -11.02 5.69 -17.76
C ASN A 8 -11.86 4.37 -17.69
N LYS A 9 -11.25 3.19 -17.86
CA LYS A 9 -11.97 1.94 -18.03
C LYS A 9 -12.60 1.37 -16.74
N ASN A 10 -12.21 1.84 -15.55
CA ASN A 10 -12.61 1.19 -14.29
C ASN A 10 -13.31 2.11 -13.28
N MET A 11 -13.81 3.28 -13.66
CA MET A 11 -14.48 4.17 -12.68
C MET A 11 -15.78 3.60 -12.10
N ASN A 12 -16.37 2.58 -12.73
CA ASN A 12 -17.55 1.88 -12.24
C ASN A 12 -17.24 0.60 -11.44
N SER A 13 -15.97 0.34 -11.13
CA SER A 13 -15.61 -0.80 -10.31
C SER A 13 -15.58 -0.43 -8.82
N PRO A 14 -15.95 -1.38 -7.94
CA PRO A 14 -15.83 -1.17 -6.51
C PRO A 14 -14.38 -0.94 -6.10
N VAL A 15 -14.19 -0.35 -4.94
CA VAL A 15 -12.87 0.04 -4.43
C VAL A 15 -12.64 -0.52 -3.04
N VAL A 16 -11.44 -0.98 -2.78
CA VAL A 16 -10.96 -1.39 -1.47
C VAL A 16 -9.80 -0.50 -1.03
N GLY A 17 -9.89 0.03 0.18
CA GLY A 17 -8.75 0.60 0.89
C GLY A 17 -8.27 -0.38 1.95
N ILE A 18 -6.97 -0.61 2.00
CA ILE A 18 -6.33 -1.48 2.99
C ILE A 18 -5.38 -0.65 3.83
N ASP A 19 -5.59 -0.64 5.14
CA ASP A 19 -4.60 -0.19 6.11
C ASP A 19 -3.78 -1.39 6.55
N ILE A 20 -2.49 -1.40 6.16
CA ILE A 20 -1.61 -2.56 6.35
C ILE A 20 -1.05 -2.52 7.76
N GLY A 21 -1.46 -3.47 8.59
CA GLY A 21 -0.86 -3.74 9.88
C GLY A 21 0.24 -4.81 9.83
N GLU A 22 0.85 -5.09 10.95
CA GLU A 22 1.92 -6.09 11.08
C GLU A 22 1.36 -7.52 11.08
N GLU A 23 0.35 -7.79 11.90
CA GLU A 23 -0.31 -9.10 12.01
C GLU A 23 -1.64 -9.14 11.27
N LYS A 24 -2.39 -8.03 11.31
CA LYS A 24 -3.71 -7.89 10.68
C LYS A 24 -3.78 -6.61 9.86
N SER A 25 -4.52 -6.66 8.78
CA SER A 25 -4.86 -5.50 7.96
C SER A 25 -6.34 -5.20 8.03
N VAL A 26 -6.67 -3.90 8.04
CA VAL A 26 -8.06 -3.42 8.06
C VAL A 26 -8.50 -3.02 6.66
N VAL A 27 -9.68 -3.50 6.27
CA VAL A 27 -10.24 -3.32 4.94
C VAL A 27 -11.52 -2.51 5.00
N THR A 28 -11.63 -1.52 4.11
CA THR A 28 -12.89 -0.87 3.79
C THR A 28 -13.24 -1.12 2.33
N TYR A 29 -14.38 -1.72 2.09
CA TYR A 29 -14.91 -2.02 0.76
C TYR A 29 -16.02 -1.04 0.41
N LEU A 30 -15.84 -0.28 -0.69
CA LEU A 30 -16.81 0.68 -1.20
C LEU A 30 -17.45 0.19 -2.49
N SER A 31 -18.75 0.48 -2.65
CA SER A 31 -19.40 0.38 -3.95
C SER A 31 -18.87 1.44 -4.92
N PRO A 32 -19.15 1.32 -6.24
CA PRO A 32 -18.80 2.36 -7.21
C PRO A 32 -19.41 3.74 -6.89
N GLU A 33 -20.53 3.78 -6.17
CA GLU A 33 -21.22 5.01 -5.73
C GLU A 33 -20.60 5.61 -4.46
N GLY A 34 -19.65 4.90 -3.82
CA GLY A 34 -18.94 5.35 -2.61
C GLY A 34 -19.63 4.96 -1.30
N GLU A 35 -20.61 4.07 -1.33
CA GLU A 35 -21.22 3.51 -0.14
C GLU A 35 -20.31 2.44 0.48
N VAL A 36 -20.18 2.45 1.81
CA VAL A 36 -19.47 1.40 2.53
C VAL A 36 -20.31 0.12 2.48
N LYS A 37 -19.81 -0.88 1.77
CA LYS A 37 -20.43 -2.21 1.69
C LYS A 37 -20.02 -3.06 2.88
N GLU A 38 -18.73 -3.02 3.23
CA GLU A 38 -18.19 -3.84 4.29
C GLU A 38 -16.93 -3.22 4.91
N ASN A 39 -16.70 -3.52 6.18
CA ASN A 39 -15.44 -3.29 6.89
C ASN A 39 -15.08 -4.58 7.60
N PHE A 40 -13.90 -5.11 7.35
CA PHE A 40 -13.42 -6.31 7.99
C PHE A 40 -11.89 -6.25 8.19
N GLU A 41 -11.39 -7.21 8.94
CA GLU A 41 -9.94 -7.42 9.15
C GLU A 41 -9.58 -8.78 8.58
N PHE A 42 -8.35 -8.91 8.10
CA PHE A 42 -7.79 -10.21 7.71
C PHE A 42 -6.36 -10.35 8.23
N ASP A 43 -5.97 -11.56 8.54
CA ASP A 43 -4.63 -11.88 9.01
C ASP A 43 -3.61 -11.79 7.86
N MET A 44 -2.41 -11.30 8.15
CA MET A 44 -1.30 -11.19 7.17
C MET A 44 -0.64 -12.56 6.92
N SER A 45 -1.46 -13.59 6.76
CA SER A 45 -1.11 -14.99 6.51
C SER A 45 -1.68 -15.49 5.19
N THR A 46 -1.23 -16.65 4.73
CA THR A 46 -1.77 -17.29 3.51
C THR A 46 -3.28 -17.52 3.60
N ASP A 47 -3.77 -17.95 4.78
CA ASP A 47 -5.18 -18.20 5.01
C ASP A 47 -5.99 -16.89 5.01
N GLY A 48 -5.48 -15.84 5.66
CA GLY A 48 -6.12 -14.52 5.65
C GLY A 48 -6.20 -13.90 4.26
N TYR A 49 -5.17 -14.05 3.44
CA TYR A 49 -5.26 -13.62 2.02
C TYR A 49 -6.25 -14.47 1.21
N SER A 50 -6.41 -15.74 1.53
CA SER A 50 -7.43 -16.60 0.90
C SER A 50 -8.85 -16.16 1.30
N GLU A 51 -9.05 -15.81 2.56
CA GLU A 51 -10.30 -15.25 3.07
C GLU A 51 -10.61 -13.90 2.39
N PHE A 52 -9.64 -12.98 2.35
CA PHE A 52 -9.76 -11.71 1.61
C PHE A 52 -10.21 -11.96 0.17
N ALA A 53 -9.57 -12.93 -0.50
CA ALA A 53 -9.86 -13.25 -1.89
C ALA A 53 -11.22 -13.91 -2.12
N SER A 54 -11.82 -14.47 -1.09
CA SER A 54 -13.18 -15.03 -1.13
C SER A 54 -14.25 -13.95 -1.00
N ASN A 55 -13.93 -12.85 -0.31
CA ASN A 55 -14.85 -11.75 -0.04
C ASN A 55 -14.78 -10.61 -1.07
N ILE A 56 -13.65 -10.47 -1.77
CA ILE A 56 -13.40 -9.34 -2.68
C ILE A 56 -13.29 -9.81 -4.12
N LEU A 57 -14.10 -9.22 -4.99
CA LEU A 57 -14.12 -9.50 -6.44
C LEU A 57 -12.77 -9.13 -7.09
N ARG A 58 -12.35 -9.90 -8.12
CA ARG A 58 -11.05 -9.72 -8.78
C ARG A 58 -10.94 -8.41 -9.57
N GLU A 59 -12.04 -7.87 -10.04
CA GLU A 59 -12.13 -6.58 -10.73
C GLU A 59 -12.11 -5.37 -9.79
N THR A 60 -12.07 -5.60 -8.47
CA THR A 60 -12.00 -4.53 -7.47
C THR A 60 -10.68 -3.78 -7.55
N ARG A 61 -10.76 -2.47 -7.52
CA ARG A 61 -9.60 -1.55 -7.43
C ARG A 61 -9.10 -1.51 -6.00
N ILE A 62 -7.84 -1.79 -5.78
CA ILE A 62 -7.25 -1.87 -4.43
C ILE A 62 -6.28 -0.72 -4.19
N ALA A 63 -6.35 -0.11 -3.02
CA ALA A 63 -5.43 0.93 -2.60
C ALA A 63 -4.90 0.67 -1.20
N PHE A 64 -3.60 0.90 -0.98
CA PHE A 64 -2.94 0.90 0.33
C PHE A 64 -1.75 1.86 0.35
N GLU A 65 -1.26 2.19 1.53
CA GLU A 65 -0.12 3.09 1.71
C GLU A 65 1.21 2.34 1.55
N ALA A 66 2.23 3.01 0.98
CA ALA A 66 3.57 2.47 0.91
C ALA A 66 4.18 2.32 2.32
N SER A 67 4.44 1.08 2.69
CA SER A 67 5.02 0.66 3.97
C SER A 67 6.10 -0.39 3.73
N GLY A 68 6.75 -0.86 4.79
CA GLY A 68 7.72 -1.95 4.70
C GLY A 68 7.13 -3.24 4.10
N SER A 69 5.86 -3.52 4.39
CA SER A 69 5.14 -4.71 3.90
C SER A 69 4.47 -4.52 2.53
N ALA A 70 4.41 -3.29 2.00
CA ALA A 70 3.66 -2.95 0.79
C ALA A 70 4.05 -3.80 -0.43
N TYR A 71 5.32 -4.17 -0.57
CA TYR A 71 5.79 -5.02 -1.67
C TYR A 71 5.21 -6.45 -1.57
N VAL A 72 5.25 -7.03 -0.37
CA VAL A 72 4.73 -8.39 -0.13
C VAL A 72 3.23 -8.41 -0.39
N VAL A 73 2.50 -7.42 0.14
CA VAL A 73 1.05 -7.25 -0.07
C VAL A 73 0.74 -7.13 -1.56
N ASN A 74 1.42 -6.24 -2.29
CA ASN A 74 1.22 -6.07 -3.73
C ASN A 74 1.50 -7.36 -4.50
N SER A 75 2.61 -8.04 -4.22
CA SER A 75 2.98 -9.29 -4.88
C SER A 75 1.95 -10.38 -4.62
N THR A 76 1.48 -10.53 -3.37
CA THR A 76 0.49 -11.53 -2.99
C THR A 76 -0.86 -11.27 -3.66
N LEU A 77 -1.35 -10.03 -3.61
CA LEU A 77 -2.61 -9.66 -4.27
C LEU A 77 -2.55 -9.86 -5.78
N ARG A 78 -1.43 -9.56 -6.43
CA ARG A 78 -1.25 -9.83 -7.87
C ARG A 78 -1.27 -11.32 -8.18
N LYS A 79 -0.64 -12.17 -7.35
CA LYS A 79 -0.71 -13.64 -7.49
C LYS A 79 -2.13 -14.17 -7.32
N LEU A 80 -2.94 -13.51 -6.50
CA LEU A 80 -4.36 -13.81 -6.32
C LEU A 80 -5.25 -13.30 -7.48
N GLY A 81 -4.68 -12.60 -8.47
CA GLY A 81 -5.38 -12.18 -9.69
C GLY A 81 -5.90 -10.74 -9.67
N TYR A 82 -5.58 -9.94 -8.65
CA TYR A 82 -5.90 -8.51 -8.66
C TYR A 82 -4.94 -7.74 -9.55
N SER A 83 -5.46 -7.02 -10.54
CA SER A 83 -4.66 -6.28 -11.53
C SER A 83 -4.63 -4.77 -11.28
N ASP A 84 -5.67 -4.19 -10.68
CA ASP A 84 -5.78 -2.76 -10.41
C ASP A 84 -5.41 -2.46 -8.95
N ILE A 85 -4.10 -2.29 -8.71
CA ILE A 85 -3.55 -2.02 -7.38
C ILE A 85 -2.79 -0.70 -7.45
N THR A 86 -3.17 0.25 -6.60
CA THR A 86 -2.52 1.55 -6.45
C THR A 86 -1.89 1.66 -5.06
N VAL A 87 -0.63 2.03 -5.01
CA VAL A 87 0.08 2.27 -3.76
C VAL A 87 0.17 3.76 -3.51
N ALA A 88 -0.30 4.22 -2.36
CA ALA A 88 -0.32 5.62 -1.98
C ALA A 88 1.03 6.09 -1.45
N HIS A 89 1.42 7.33 -1.80
CA HIS A 89 2.63 7.96 -1.28
C HIS A 89 2.38 8.55 0.12
N PRO A 90 3.05 8.08 1.20
CA PRO A 90 2.73 8.44 2.59
C PRO A 90 2.77 9.93 2.88
N LYS A 91 3.84 10.62 2.46
CA LYS A 91 4.00 12.07 2.70
C LYS A 91 2.94 12.90 1.99
N GLU A 92 2.63 12.60 0.73
CA GLU A 92 1.63 13.33 -0.03
C GLU A 92 0.23 13.03 0.49
N LEU A 93 -0.04 11.78 0.86
CA LEU A 93 -1.29 11.38 1.50
C LEU A 93 -1.52 12.16 2.81
N SER A 94 -0.49 12.32 3.64
CA SER A 94 -0.58 13.07 4.90
C SER A 94 -0.92 14.55 4.73
N TRP A 95 -0.60 15.16 3.59
CA TRP A 95 -0.95 16.54 3.28
C TRP A 95 -2.41 16.71 2.87
N ILE A 96 -2.97 15.70 2.19
CA ILE A 96 -4.37 15.69 1.76
C ILE A 96 -5.29 15.35 2.94
N VAL A 97 -4.82 14.47 3.82
CA VAL A 97 -5.63 13.91 4.92
C VAL A 97 -5.08 14.36 6.28
N LYS A 98 -5.29 15.60 6.64
CA LYS A 98 -5.03 16.10 8.01
C LYS A 98 -6.15 15.63 8.95
N SER A 99 -5.98 14.46 9.58
CA SER A 99 -6.91 13.95 10.59
C SER A 99 -6.26 13.93 11.97
N LYS A 100 -6.95 14.51 12.95
CA LYS A 100 -6.52 14.52 14.37
C LYS A 100 -6.77 13.18 15.09
N LYS A 101 -7.57 12.28 14.53
CA LYS A 101 -7.85 10.94 15.08
C LYS A 101 -7.29 9.87 14.16
N LYS A 102 -6.23 9.20 14.62
CA LYS A 102 -5.69 8.02 13.97
C LYS A 102 -6.52 6.81 14.41
N ASN A 103 -7.15 6.14 13.42
CA ASN A 103 -7.88 4.90 13.63
C ASN A 103 -7.83 4.13 12.30
N ASP A 104 -7.41 2.90 12.32
CA ASP A 104 -7.16 2.05 11.17
C ASP A 104 -8.38 1.92 10.23
N LYS A 105 -9.61 1.87 10.80
CA LYS A 105 -10.87 1.93 10.02
C LYS A 105 -11.05 3.27 9.30
N VAL A 106 -10.61 4.36 9.91
CA VAL A 106 -10.66 5.68 9.29
C VAL A 106 -9.62 5.79 8.19
N ASP A 107 -8.46 5.17 8.36
CA ASP A 107 -7.36 5.26 7.42
C ASP A 107 -7.62 4.38 6.18
N SER A 108 -8.15 3.17 6.32
CA SER A 108 -8.60 2.33 5.21
C SER A 108 -9.75 2.98 4.41
N LEU A 109 -10.72 3.62 5.10
CA LEU A 109 -11.82 4.35 4.45
C LEU A 109 -11.33 5.54 3.63
N LYS A 110 -10.35 6.30 4.15
CA LYS A 110 -9.76 7.45 3.43
C LYS A 110 -9.05 7.00 2.16
N LEU A 111 -8.26 5.93 2.24
CA LEU A 111 -7.58 5.34 1.09
C LEU A 111 -8.60 4.93 0.02
N ALA A 112 -9.67 4.23 0.42
CA ALA A 112 -10.73 3.82 -0.48
C ALA A 112 -11.42 5.03 -1.14
N LYS A 113 -11.80 6.06 -0.38
CA LYS A 113 -12.47 7.27 -0.90
C LYS A 113 -11.57 8.06 -1.86
N LEU A 114 -10.31 8.29 -1.52
CA LEU A 114 -9.38 9.00 -2.39
C LEU A 114 -9.12 8.21 -3.69
N HIS A 115 -9.05 6.89 -3.59
CA HIS A 115 -8.89 6.03 -4.76
C HIS A 115 -10.11 6.03 -5.65
N LEU A 116 -11.32 6.03 -5.06
CA LEU A 116 -12.58 6.09 -5.77
C LEU A 116 -12.67 7.34 -6.67
N VAL A 117 -12.30 8.48 -6.13
CA VAL A 117 -12.35 9.77 -6.86
C VAL A 117 -11.09 10.07 -7.69
N GLY A 118 -10.12 9.14 -7.75
CA GLY A 118 -8.88 9.30 -8.53
C GLY A 118 -7.90 10.35 -7.97
N MET A 119 -8.01 10.69 -6.69
CA MET A 119 -7.16 11.69 -6.01
C MET A 119 -6.08 11.08 -5.12
N LEU A 120 -5.89 9.75 -5.19
CA LEU A 120 -4.86 9.08 -4.41
C LEU A 120 -3.47 9.43 -4.98
N PRO A 121 -2.55 10.02 -4.18
CA PRO A 121 -1.19 10.26 -4.64
C PRO A 121 -0.46 8.92 -4.80
N GLU A 122 -0.08 8.59 -6.03
CA GLU A 122 0.54 7.31 -6.34
C GLU A 122 2.04 7.30 -5.98
N SER A 123 2.48 6.21 -5.34
CA SER A 123 3.88 5.89 -5.10
C SER A 123 4.36 4.80 -6.05
N HIS A 124 5.59 4.91 -6.50
CA HIS A 124 6.24 3.84 -7.23
C HIS A 124 6.75 2.77 -6.25
N LEU A 125 6.34 1.52 -6.44
CA LEU A 125 6.97 0.39 -5.77
C LEU A 125 8.22 -0.01 -6.56
N LEU A 126 9.35 -0.06 -5.87
CA LEU A 126 10.59 -0.57 -6.45
C LEU A 126 10.41 -2.00 -6.93
N SER A 127 10.98 -2.33 -8.08
CA SER A 127 11.12 -3.71 -8.54
C SER A 127 11.98 -4.52 -7.56
N GLU A 128 11.99 -5.84 -7.71
CA GLU A 128 12.81 -6.72 -6.87
C GLU A 128 14.29 -6.38 -6.99
N ASP A 129 14.79 -6.17 -8.22
CA ASP A 129 16.19 -5.80 -8.47
C ASP A 129 16.55 -4.44 -7.85
N GLU A 130 15.68 -3.43 -7.99
CA GLU A 130 15.89 -2.11 -7.38
C GLU A 130 15.90 -2.19 -5.84
N ARG A 131 15.08 -3.06 -5.24
CA ARG A 131 15.09 -3.30 -3.80
C ARG A 131 16.38 -3.95 -3.34
N ILE A 132 16.80 -5.02 -4.01
CA ILE A 132 18.08 -5.70 -3.70
C ILE A 132 19.23 -4.69 -3.79
N PHE A 133 19.28 -3.91 -4.85
CA PHE A 133 20.32 -2.89 -5.03
C PHE A 133 20.30 -1.83 -3.93
N ARG A 134 19.10 -1.32 -3.57
CA ARG A 134 18.93 -0.38 -2.46
C ARG A 134 19.41 -0.98 -1.14
N ASP A 135 19.03 -2.22 -0.84
CA ASP A 135 19.41 -2.89 0.40
C ASP A 135 20.93 -3.07 0.50
N LEU A 136 21.60 -3.43 -0.60
CA LEU A 136 23.06 -3.51 -0.66
C LEU A 136 23.72 -2.14 -0.39
N ILE A 137 23.20 -1.06 -0.95
CA ILE A 137 23.70 0.30 -0.67
C ILE A 137 23.53 0.65 0.81
N ILE A 138 22.38 0.37 1.40
CA ILE A 138 22.11 0.64 2.82
C ILE A 138 23.06 -0.16 3.71
N GLN A 139 23.28 -1.45 3.42
CA GLN A 139 24.22 -2.27 4.18
C GLN A 139 25.66 -1.75 4.07
N ARG A 140 26.10 -1.36 2.87
CA ARG A 140 27.40 -0.73 2.68
C ARG A 140 27.57 0.55 3.50
N MET A 141 26.54 1.42 3.52
CA MET A 141 26.55 2.66 4.29
C MET A 141 26.64 2.37 5.80
N LYS A 142 25.89 1.39 6.30
CA LYS A 142 25.96 0.94 7.69
C LYS A 142 27.37 0.49 8.06
N LEU A 143 27.94 -0.44 7.30
CA LEU A 143 29.30 -0.95 7.54
C LEU A 143 30.34 0.18 7.51
N SER A 144 30.26 1.11 6.57
CA SER A 144 31.15 2.26 6.50
C SER A 144 31.03 3.14 7.73
N SER A 145 29.83 3.37 8.25
CA SER A 145 29.58 4.14 9.47
C SER A 145 30.16 3.42 10.71
N GLU A 146 29.96 2.11 10.82
CA GLU A 146 30.49 1.29 11.91
C GLU A 146 32.04 1.29 11.91
N ILE A 147 32.68 1.14 10.75
CA ILE A 147 34.14 1.22 10.60
C ILE A 147 34.64 2.60 11.06
N SER A 148 33.97 3.67 10.65
CA SER A 148 34.35 5.04 11.06
C SER A 148 34.20 5.25 12.57
N SER A 149 33.13 4.73 13.16
CA SER A 149 32.90 4.78 14.61
C SER A 149 34.00 4.02 15.37
N LEU A 150 34.33 2.81 14.93
CA LEU A 150 35.41 2.01 15.53
C LEU A 150 36.77 2.71 15.42
N LYS A 151 37.10 3.27 14.26
CA LYS A 151 38.35 4.05 14.11
C LYS A 151 38.44 5.23 15.08
N ASN A 152 37.33 5.94 15.28
CA ASN A 152 37.27 7.08 16.20
C ASN A 152 37.33 6.67 17.68
N SER A 153 36.99 5.42 18.01
CA SER A 153 37.09 4.92 19.39
C SER A 153 38.46 4.38 19.78
N ILE A 154 39.37 4.26 18.83
CA ILE A 154 40.76 3.77 19.07
C ILE A 154 41.75 4.91 19.28
N ILE A 155 41.35 6.15 19.02
CA ILE A 155 42.14 7.37 19.23
C ILE A 155 41.81 7.94 20.60
#